data_375565362d04f2ed2863b0cabc75628b
#
_entry.id   375565362d04f2ed2863b0cabc75628b
#
_cell.length_a   1.000
_cell.length_b   1.000
_cell.length_c   1.000
_cell.angle_alpha   90.00
_cell.angle_beta   90.00
_cell.angle_gamma   90.00
#
_symmetry.space_group_name_H-M   'P 1'
#
loop_
_entity.id
_entity.type
_entity.pdbx_description
1 polymer ?
#
loop_
_entity_poly.entity_id
_entity_poly.type
_entity_poly.pdbx_seq_one_letter_code
_entity_poly.pdbx_strand_id
1 'polypeptide(L)'
;MANKLVIIPTYNEKENIEKIVRYVFDLPGGFNILVIEDGSPDGTAAIVKRVMSEFPERLFIEEREGKLGLGTAYIHGFKWALKRDYDYIIEMDADFSHNPDDLSRLVEACENGADVAIGSRYVDNVIRVVNWPMGRVLMSYFASKYVKIVTGLKFTDTTAGFVCYKKKVLDTIWLDKVKFI
;
A
#
# COMPACT_ATOMS: atom_id res chain seq x y z
N MET A 1 21.83 -3.50 2.78
CA MET A 1 20.45 -3.99 3.07
C MET A 1 19.56 -3.53 1.95
N ALA A 2 18.55 -4.28 1.58
CA ALA A 2 17.60 -3.88 0.54
C ALA A 2 16.75 -2.66 0.98
N ASN A 3 16.57 -1.69 0.08
CA ASN A 3 15.81 -0.48 0.35
C ASN A 3 14.31 -0.75 0.13
N LYS A 4 13.49 -0.45 1.13
CA LYS A 4 12.05 -0.76 1.17
C LYS A 4 11.25 0.53 1.33
N LEU A 5 10.25 0.72 0.47
CA LEU A 5 9.33 1.86 0.53
C LEU A 5 7.90 1.37 0.73
N VAL A 6 7.21 1.94 1.71
CA VAL A 6 5.77 1.79 1.89
C VAL A 6 5.08 3.06 1.38
N ILE A 7 4.19 2.92 0.42
CA ILE A 7 3.36 4.01 -0.12
C ILE A 7 2.02 3.98 0.58
N ILE A 8 1.65 5.10 1.19
CA ILE A 8 0.42 5.25 1.97
C ILE A 8 -0.39 6.42 1.38
N PRO A 9 -1.40 6.16 0.56
CA PRO A 9 -2.35 7.19 0.12
C PRO A 9 -3.20 7.66 1.29
N THR A 10 -3.48 8.97 1.35
CA THR A 10 -4.29 9.57 2.42
C THR A 10 -5.31 10.56 1.88
N TYR A 11 -6.51 10.50 2.47
CA TYR A 11 -7.55 11.51 2.36
C TYR A 11 -8.43 11.50 3.61
N ASN A 12 -8.30 12.52 4.48
CA ASN A 12 -8.98 12.61 5.78
C ASN A 12 -8.56 11.49 6.76
N GLU A 13 -7.26 11.29 6.92
CA GLU A 13 -6.68 10.25 7.78
C GLU A 13 -5.97 10.83 9.02
N LYS A 14 -6.37 12.01 9.51
CA LYS A 14 -5.72 12.69 10.65
C LYS A 14 -5.64 11.83 11.92
N GLU A 15 -6.61 10.92 12.12
CA GLU A 15 -6.69 10.08 13.32
C GLU A 15 -5.75 8.88 13.28
N ASN A 16 -5.36 8.46 12.08
CA ASN A 16 -4.61 7.23 11.83
C ASN A 16 -3.18 7.47 11.37
N ILE A 17 -2.94 8.52 10.56
CA ILE A 17 -1.68 8.67 9.82
C ILE A 17 -0.44 8.71 10.72
N GLU A 18 -0.46 9.43 11.83
CA GLU A 18 0.68 9.46 12.74
C GLU A 18 0.93 8.09 13.38
N LYS A 19 -0.14 7.41 13.78
CA LYS A 19 -0.06 6.10 14.44
C LYS A 19 0.56 5.06 13.51
N ILE A 20 0.10 5.00 12.25
CA ILE A 20 0.58 4.00 11.30
C ILE A 20 2.02 4.27 10.88
N VAL A 21 2.40 5.54 10.69
CA VAL A 21 3.77 5.94 10.38
C VAL A 21 4.73 5.51 11.49
N ARG A 22 4.41 5.83 12.75
CA ARG A 22 5.23 5.43 13.90
C ARG A 22 5.31 3.93 14.03
N TYR A 23 4.17 3.24 13.90
CA TYR A 23 4.13 1.79 13.95
C TYR A 23 5.07 1.13 12.93
N VAL A 24 5.01 1.58 11.66
CA VAL A 24 5.87 1.04 10.60
C VAL A 24 7.35 1.34 10.88
N PHE A 25 7.69 2.50 11.44
CA PHE A 25 9.09 2.82 11.78
C PHE A 25 9.64 2.02 12.96
N ASP A 26 8.78 1.56 13.86
CA ASP A 26 9.15 0.68 14.99
C ASP A 26 9.34 -0.79 14.55
N LEU A 27 8.85 -1.17 13.36
CA LEU A 27 9.04 -2.52 12.84
C LEU A 27 10.52 -2.77 12.47
N PRO A 28 11.00 -4.01 12.68
CA PRO A 28 12.29 -4.41 12.15
C PRO A 28 12.26 -4.43 10.61
N GLY A 29 13.34 -4.00 9.97
CA GLY A 29 13.44 -4.09 8.51
C GLY A 29 13.79 -2.78 7.81
N GLY A 30 13.75 -1.64 8.50
CA GLY A 30 14.24 -0.35 7.98
C GLY A 30 13.42 0.15 6.79
N PHE A 31 12.10 0.24 6.97
CA PHE A 31 11.19 0.78 5.96
C PHE A 31 11.31 2.31 5.86
N ASN A 32 11.18 2.82 4.65
CA ASN A 32 10.87 4.21 4.36
C ASN A 32 9.38 4.34 4.04
N ILE A 33 8.81 5.51 4.23
CA ILE A 33 7.39 5.76 3.96
C ILE A 33 7.27 6.96 3.02
N LEU A 34 6.41 6.81 2.01
CA LEU A 34 5.92 7.90 1.18
C LEU A 34 4.42 8.05 1.38
N VAL A 35 4.00 9.17 1.92
CA VAL A 35 2.58 9.54 1.99
C VAL A 35 2.20 10.28 0.72
N ILE A 36 1.16 9.81 0.03
CA ILE A 36 0.52 10.53 -1.07
C ILE A 36 -0.75 11.19 -0.53
N GLU A 37 -0.69 12.49 -0.36
CA GLU A 37 -1.73 13.27 0.30
C GLU A 37 -2.64 13.97 -0.72
N ASP A 38 -3.94 13.70 -0.67
CA ASP A 38 -4.93 14.10 -1.67
C ASP A 38 -5.72 15.35 -1.29
N GLY A 39 -5.05 16.37 -0.74
CA GLY A 39 -5.69 17.65 -0.38
C GLY A 39 -6.67 17.52 0.77
N SER A 40 -6.33 16.78 1.84
CA SER A 40 -7.18 16.56 3.00
C SER A 40 -7.50 17.88 3.75
N PRO A 41 -8.78 18.23 3.92
CA PRO A 41 -9.15 19.42 4.68
C PRO A 41 -9.02 19.28 6.20
N ASP A 42 -8.82 18.06 6.71
CA ASP A 42 -8.81 17.74 8.15
C ASP A 42 -7.46 17.99 8.85
N GLY A 43 -6.43 18.39 8.07
CA GLY A 43 -5.08 18.63 8.60
C GLY A 43 -4.12 17.45 8.54
N THR A 44 -4.47 16.37 7.82
CA THR A 44 -3.62 15.20 7.63
C THR A 44 -2.20 15.59 7.16
N ALA A 45 -2.07 16.46 6.13
CA ALA A 45 -0.78 16.92 5.62
C ALA A 45 0.09 17.60 6.69
N ALA A 46 -0.52 18.42 7.55
CA ALA A 46 0.21 19.11 8.62
C ALA A 46 0.78 18.12 9.65
N ILE A 47 0.04 17.05 9.95
CA ILE A 47 0.50 15.98 10.85
C ILE A 47 1.70 15.27 10.23
N VAL A 48 1.63 14.87 8.95
CA VAL A 48 2.74 14.21 8.27
C VAL A 48 3.99 15.08 8.27
N LYS A 49 3.86 16.38 7.91
CA LYS A 49 4.99 17.32 7.89
C LYS A 49 5.64 17.49 9.27
N ARG A 50 4.84 17.51 10.34
CA ARG A 50 5.37 17.55 11.70
C ARG A 50 6.17 16.29 12.00
N VAL A 51 5.63 15.11 11.70
CA VAL A 51 6.31 13.83 11.97
C VAL A 51 7.56 13.66 11.13
N MET A 52 7.61 14.23 9.90
CA MET A 52 8.80 14.20 9.04
C MET A 52 10.05 14.78 9.72
N SER A 53 9.90 15.79 10.59
CA SER A 53 11.04 16.38 11.31
C SER A 53 11.71 15.38 12.28
N GLU A 54 10.98 14.38 12.73
CA GLU A 54 11.48 13.32 13.61
C GLU A 54 12.14 12.16 12.83
N PHE A 55 11.76 11.98 11.57
CA PHE A 55 12.25 10.91 10.70
C PHE A 55 12.82 11.44 9.37
N PRO A 56 13.89 12.26 9.43
CA PRO A 56 14.50 12.81 8.23
C PRO A 56 15.00 11.68 7.32
N GLU A 57 14.85 11.87 6.00
CA GLU A 57 15.25 10.90 4.97
C GLU A 57 14.55 9.53 5.00
N ARG A 58 13.54 9.36 5.88
CA ARG A 58 12.76 8.13 5.97
C ARG A 58 11.26 8.34 5.73
N LEU A 59 10.72 9.51 6.09
CA LEU A 59 9.34 9.89 5.81
C LEU A 59 9.30 10.96 4.73
N PHE A 60 8.51 10.73 3.70
CA PHE A 60 8.31 11.65 2.57
C PHE A 60 6.83 11.93 2.39
N ILE A 61 6.50 13.09 1.83
CA ILE A 61 5.14 13.48 1.47
C ILE A 61 5.11 14.05 0.06
N GLU A 62 4.14 13.63 -0.73
CA GLU A 62 3.76 14.21 -2.01
C GLU A 62 2.31 14.69 -1.90
N GLU A 63 2.11 15.99 -2.00
CA GLU A 63 0.77 16.61 -1.92
C GLU A 63 0.20 16.78 -3.33
N ARG A 64 -1.04 16.34 -3.53
CA ARG A 64 -1.78 16.49 -4.78
C ARG A 64 -2.91 17.52 -4.61
N GLU A 65 -3.37 18.11 -5.72
CA GLU A 65 -4.36 19.19 -5.68
C GLU A 65 -5.74 18.79 -5.15
N GLY A 66 -5.99 17.48 -4.91
CA GLY A 66 -7.25 16.99 -4.38
C GLY A 66 -7.42 15.49 -4.54
N LYS A 67 -8.61 14.98 -4.18
CA LYS A 67 -8.96 13.56 -4.24
C LYS A 67 -9.09 13.08 -5.69
N LEU A 68 -7.99 12.61 -6.27
CA LEU A 68 -7.90 12.15 -7.66
C LEU A 68 -8.11 10.62 -7.82
N GLY A 69 -8.38 9.93 -6.72
CA GLY A 69 -8.62 8.48 -6.68
C GLY A 69 -7.41 7.66 -6.26
N LEU A 70 -7.69 6.57 -5.53
CA LEU A 70 -6.70 5.70 -4.88
C LEU A 70 -5.66 5.16 -5.86
N GLY A 71 -6.10 4.62 -6.99
CA GLY A 71 -5.19 4.03 -7.97
C GLY A 71 -4.25 5.07 -8.58
N THR A 72 -4.70 6.31 -8.81
CA THR A 72 -3.82 7.37 -9.31
C THR A 72 -2.80 7.80 -8.26
N ALA A 73 -3.14 7.68 -6.95
CA ALA A 73 -2.21 7.92 -5.86
C ALA A 73 -1.07 6.89 -5.87
N TYR A 74 -1.40 5.61 -6.01
CA TYR A 74 -0.38 4.56 -6.11
C TYR A 74 0.49 4.73 -7.36
N ILE A 75 -0.08 5.05 -8.53
CA ILE A 75 0.74 5.34 -9.72
C ILE A 75 1.69 6.50 -9.48
N HIS A 76 1.24 7.57 -8.83
CA HIS A 76 2.10 8.70 -8.48
C HIS A 76 3.26 8.23 -7.58
N GLY A 77 2.95 7.47 -6.53
CA GLY A 77 3.95 6.90 -5.63
C GLY A 77 4.93 5.95 -6.32
N PHE A 78 4.46 5.09 -7.23
CA PHE A 78 5.33 4.21 -8.01
C PHE A 78 6.30 5.02 -8.88
N LYS A 79 5.83 6.03 -9.60
CA LYS A 79 6.68 6.89 -10.41
C LYS A 79 7.71 7.65 -9.57
N TRP A 80 7.34 8.05 -8.35
CA TRP A 80 8.26 8.66 -7.40
C TRP A 80 9.33 7.66 -6.94
N ALA A 81 8.92 6.42 -6.61
CA ALA A 81 9.81 5.36 -6.16
C ALA A 81 10.79 4.90 -7.25
N LEU A 82 10.32 4.76 -8.50
CA LEU A 82 11.15 4.33 -9.63
C LEU A 82 12.31 5.27 -9.95
N LYS A 83 12.20 6.55 -9.59
CA LYS A 83 13.29 7.55 -9.75
C LYS A 83 14.34 7.47 -8.64
N ARG A 84 14.18 6.53 -7.68
CA ARG A 84 15.01 6.37 -6.49
C ARG A 84 15.51 4.95 -6.35
N ASP A 85 16.41 4.72 -5.39
CA ASP A 85 17.02 3.41 -5.18
C ASP A 85 16.24 2.59 -4.16
N TYR A 86 15.06 2.10 -4.56
CA TYR A 86 14.25 1.16 -3.79
C TYR A 86 14.20 -0.20 -4.48
N ASP A 87 14.41 -1.28 -3.73
CA ASP A 87 14.32 -2.66 -4.22
C ASP A 87 12.88 -3.20 -4.14
N TYR A 88 12.19 -2.83 -3.05
CA TYR A 88 10.82 -3.26 -2.76
C TYR A 88 9.91 -2.05 -2.54
N ILE A 89 8.77 -2.03 -3.23
CA ILE A 89 7.76 -0.99 -3.14
C ILE A 89 6.45 -1.63 -2.72
N ILE A 90 5.84 -1.12 -1.65
CA ILE A 90 4.70 -1.75 -0.98
C ILE A 90 3.54 -0.76 -0.95
N GLU A 91 2.35 -1.22 -1.35
CA GLU A 91 1.08 -0.54 -1.14
C GLU A 91 0.53 -0.87 0.23
N MET A 92 0.04 0.12 0.97
CA MET A 92 -0.65 -0.06 2.25
C MET A 92 -1.60 1.10 2.54
N ASP A 93 -2.81 0.79 3.03
CA ASP A 93 -3.78 1.79 3.45
C ASP A 93 -3.46 2.35 4.85
N ALA A 94 -3.92 3.59 5.15
CA ALA A 94 -3.64 4.29 6.40
C ALA A 94 -4.51 3.85 7.59
N ASP A 95 -5.60 3.12 7.35
CA ASP A 95 -6.70 2.86 8.29
C ASP A 95 -6.55 1.60 9.15
N PHE A 96 -5.37 0.97 9.14
CA PHE A 96 -5.11 -0.31 9.80
C PHE A 96 -6.00 -1.48 9.32
N SER A 97 -6.63 -1.38 8.14
CA SER A 97 -7.34 -2.51 7.53
C SER A 97 -6.40 -3.68 7.17
N HIS A 98 -5.13 -3.38 7.04
CA HIS A 98 -4.02 -4.33 6.90
C HIS A 98 -3.15 -4.30 8.16
N ASN A 99 -2.67 -5.48 8.59
CA ASN A 99 -1.74 -5.55 9.71
C ASN A 99 -0.32 -5.16 9.24
N PRO A 100 0.28 -4.06 9.74
CA PRO A 100 1.63 -3.66 9.35
C PRO A 100 2.73 -4.70 9.68
N ASP A 101 2.50 -5.59 10.64
CA ASP A 101 3.45 -6.68 10.96
C ASP A 101 3.70 -7.60 9.77
N ASP A 102 2.74 -7.72 8.84
CA ASP A 102 2.89 -8.53 7.64
C ASP A 102 3.80 -7.90 6.57
N LEU A 103 4.24 -6.64 6.73
CA LEU A 103 5.19 -5.98 5.80
C LEU A 103 6.47 -6.79 5.62
N SER A 104 7.03 -7.27 6.73
CA SER A 104 8.26 -8.10 6.69
C SER A 104 8.04 -9.42 5.95
N ARG A 105 6.87 -10.06 6.11
CA ARG A 105 6.52 -11.30 5.42
C ARG A 105 6.33 -11.10 3.91
N LEU A 106 5.76 -9.98 3.50
CA LEU A 106 5.63 -9.64 2.07
C LEU A 106 6.99 -9.45 1.42
N VAL A 107 7.89 -8.73 2.09
CA VAL A 107 9.28 -8.56 1.61
C VAL A 107 9.99 -9.90 1.55
N GLU A 108 9.92 -10.72 2.60
CA GLU A 108 10.53 -12.05 2.65
C GLU A 108 10.05 -12.95 1.50
N ALA A 109 8.75 -12.93 1.19
CA ALA A 109 8.22 -13.67 0.04
C ALA A 109 8.87 -13.22 -1.28
N CYS A 110 9.09 -11.91 -1.43
CA CYS A 110 9.80 -11.39 -2.59
C CYS A 110 11.29 -11.75 -2.58
N GLU A 111 11.97 -11.69 -1.44
CA GLU A 111 13.37 -12.12 -1.29
C GLU A 111 13.52 -13.60 -1.66
N ASN A 112 12.57 -14.45 -1.27
CA ASN A 112 12.51 -15.88 -1.55
C ASN A 112 12.06 -16.22 -3.00
N GLY A 113 11.98 -15.26 -3.89
CA GLY A 113 11.82 -15.48 -5.32
C GLY A 113 10.53 -14.98 -5.95
N ALA A 114 9.50 -14.62 -5.17
CA ALA A 114 8.32 -13.99 -5.73
C ALA A 114 8.66 -12.62 -6.34
N ASP A 115 8.04 -12.27 -7.46
CA ASP A 115 8.18 -10.94 -8.07
C ASP A 115 7.16 -9.95 -7.50
N VAL A 116 6.01 -10.48 -7.04
CA VAL A 116 4.94 -9.76 -6.36
C VAL A 116 4.42 -10.62 -5.21
N ALA A 117 4.24 -10.03 -4.02
CA ALA A 117 3.62 -10.67 -2.87
C ALA A 117 2.35 -9.92 -2.47
N ILE A 118 1.24 -10.64 -2.30
CA ILE A 118 -0.08 -10.08 -2.01
C ILE A 118 -0.50 -10.46 -0.59
N GLY A 119 -0.78 -9.47 0.24
CA GLY A 119 -1.38 -9.64 1.57
C GLY A 119 -2.86 -9.97 1.43
N SER A 120 -3.16 -11.24 1.21
CA SER A 120 -4.53 -11.70 0.97
C SER A 120 -5.36 -11.72 2.26
N ARG A 121 -6.59 -11.22 2.19
CA ARG A 121 -7.60 -11.35 3.25
C ARG A 121 -8.21 -12.75 3.34
N TYR A 122 -7.97 -13.59 2.33
CA TYR A 122 -8.55 -14.92 2.16
C TYR A 122 -7.43 -15.96 2.06
N VAL A 123 -6.86 -16.34 3.21
CA VAL A 123 -5.80 -17.35 3.30
C VAL A 123 -6.28 -18.51 4.16
N ASP A 124 -6.01 -19.75 3.76
CA ASP A 124 -6.32 -20.98 4.50
C ASP A 124 -7.81 -21.11 4.90
N ASN A 125 -8.71 -20.65 4.02
CA ASN A 125 -10.17 -20.60 4.28
C ASN A 125 -10.57 -19.72 5.48
N VAL A 126 -9.68 -18.84 5.94
CA VAL A 126 -9.95 -17.85 6.98
C VAL A 126 -10.08 -16.46 6.35
N ILE A 127 -11.15 -15.75 6.70
CA ILE A 127 -11.35 -14.35 6.30
C ILE A 127 -10.73 -13.46 7.38
N ARG A 128 -9.68 -12.74 7.02
CA ARG A 128 -8.96 -11.82 7.92
C ARG A 128 -9.28 -10.39 7.52
N VAL A 129 -10.34 -9.85 8.08
CA VAL A 129 -10.75 -8.45 7.90
C VAL A 129 -11.04 -7.82 9.26
N VAL A 130 -10.66 -6.57 9.44
CA VAL A 130 -10.93 -5.80 10.67
C VAL A 130 -12.04 -4.81 10.37
N ASN A 131 -13.07 -4.76 11.22
CA ASN A 131 -14.16 -3.77 11.19
C ASN A 131 -14.99 -3.68 9.89
N TRP A 132 -15.09 -4.77 9.10
CA TRP A 132 -15.92 -4.78 7.90
C TRP A 132 -17.33 -5.30 8.17
N PRO A 133 -18.38 -4.63 7.68
CA PRO A 133 -19.72 -5.21 7.67
C PRO A 133 -19.76 -6.50 6.84
N MET A 134 -20.53 -7.50 7.27
CA MET A 134 -20.61 -8.80 6.60
C MET A 134 -20.96 -8.69 5.10
N GLY A 135 -21.81 -7.74 4.71
CA GLY A 135 -22.14 -7.49 3.31
C GLY A 135 -20.93 -7.09 2.46
N ARG A 136 -20.02 -6.28 3.01
CA ARG A 136 -18.77 -5.89 2.33
C ARG A 136 -17.82 -7.08 2.18
N VAL A 137 -17.73 -7.94 3.19
CA VAL A 137 -16.94 -9.18 3.17
C VAL A 137 -17.42 -10.10 2.06
N LEU A 138 -18.73 -10.37 2.00
CA LEU A 138 -19.33 -11.22 0.98
C LEU A 138 -19.13 -10.66 -0.42
N MET A 139 -19.36 -9.35 -0.61
CA MET A 139 -19.19 -8.69 -1.90
C MET A 139 -17.74 -8.80 -2.39
N SER A 140 -16.76 -8.53 -1.53
CA SER A 140 -15.33 -8.65 -1.86
C SER A 140 -14.94 -10.10 -2.21
N TYR A 141 -15.45 -11.07 -1.45
CA TYR A 141 -15.20 -12.49 -1.71
C TYR A 141 -15.75 -12.95 -3.06
N PHE A 142 -17.00 -12.58 -3.37
CA PHE A 142 -17.61 -12.93 -4.67
C PHE A 142 -16.96 -12.18 -5.82
N ALA A 143 -16.57 -10.91 -5.63
CA ALA A 143 -15.82 -10.15 -6.63
C ALA A 143 -14.48 -10.84 -6.97
N SER A 144 -13.73 -11.27 -5.96
CA SER A 144 -12.48 -12.01 -6.18
C SER A 144 -12.71 -13.33 -6.91
N LYS A 145 -13.76 -14.08 -6.58
CA LYS A 145 -14.13 -15.29 -7.31
C LYS A 145 -14.51 -15.02 -8.77
N TYR A 146 -15.31 -13.98 -9.01
CA TYR A 146 -15.70 -13.57 -10.35
C TYR A 146 -14.49 -13.22 -11.20
N VAL A 147 -13.59 -12.37 -10.68
CA VAL A 147 -12.34 -11.99 -11.38
C VAL A 147 -11.51 -13.24 -11.70
N LYS A 148 -11.35 -14.15 -10.73
CA LYS A 148 -10.62 -15.41 -10.92
C LYS A 148 -11.20 -16.26 -12.06
N ILE A 149 -12.54 -16.36 -12.16
CA ILE A 149 -13.21 -17.14 -13.22
C ILE A 149 -13.00 -16.47 -14.58
N VAL A 150 -13.17 -15.15 -14.65
CA VAL A 150 -13.11 -14.41 -15.93
C VAL A 150 -11.67 -14.30 -16.45
N THR A 151 -10.70 -14.12 -15.57
CA THR A 151 -9.30 -13.87 -15.95
C THR A 151 -8.40 -15.12 -15.92
N GLY A 152 -8.86 -16.20 -15.28
CA GLY A 152 -8.04 -17.40 -15.05
C GLY A 152 -6.88 -17.21 -14.05
N LEU A 153 -6.81 -16.07 -13.35
CA LEU A 153 -5.77 -15.79 -12.37
C LEU A 153 -5.87 -16.75 -11.19
N LYS A 154 -4.70 -17.20 -10.69
CA LYS A 154 -4.62 -18.14 -9.56
C LYS A 154 -4.63 -17.47 -8.20
N PHE A 155 -4.78 -16.14 -8.13
CA PHE A 155 -4.79 -15.39 -6.88
C PHE A 155 -6.12 -15.56 -6.12
N THR A 156 -6.05 -15.62 -4.79
CA THR A 156 -7.22 -15.77 -3.93
C THR A 156 -7.90 -14.44 -3.63
N ASP A 157 -7.15 -13.34 -3.63
CA ASP A 157 -7.64 -11.98 -3.38
C ASP A 157 -7.15 -11.02 -4.47
N THR A 158 -8.01 -10.74 -5.43
CA THR A 158 -7.70 -9.85 -6.56
C THR A 158 -7.96 -8.37 -6.26
N THR A 159 -8.48 -8.07 -5.08
CA THR A 159 -8.84 -6.72 -4.64
C THR A 159 -8.06 -6.29 -3.40
N ALA A 160 -6.99 -6.98 -3.06
CA ALA A 160 -6.12 -6.60 -1.95
C ALA A 160 -5.35 -5.33 -2.28
N GLY A 161 -5.43 -4.34 -1.40
CA GLY A 161 -4.63 -3.10 -1.45
C GLY A 161 -3.32 -3.18 -0.64
N PHE A 162 -2.86 -4.38 -0.32
CA PHE A 162 -1.64 -4.64 0.45
C PHE A 162 -0.73 -5.54 -0.38
N VAL A 163 0.16 -4.94 -1.14
CA VAL A 163 0.97 -5.64 -2.15
C VAL A 163 2.40 -5.14 -2.12
N CYS A 164 3.35 -6.06 -2.12
CA CYS A 164 4.77 -5.79 -2.29
C CYS A 164 5.21 -6.15 -3.72
N TYR A 165 5.86 -5.22 -4.37
CA TYR A 165 6.45 -5.37 -5.70
C TYR A 165 7.97 -5.29 -5.63
N LYS A 166 8.67 -6.14 -6.36
CA LYS A 166 10.05 -5.85 -6.74
C LYS A 166 10.07 -4.68 -7.74
N LYS A 167 11.04 -3.78 -7.61
CA LYS A 167 11.19 -2.62 -8.52
C LYS A 167 11.12 -3.03 -9.99
N LYS A 168 11.81 -4.12 -10.37
CA LYS A 168 11.84 -4.62 -11.76
C LYS A 168 10.44 -4.87 -12.36
N VAL A 169 9.45 -5.23 -11.53
CA VAL A 169 8.07 -5.45 -12.00
C VAL A 169 7.44 -4.12 -12.41
N LEU A 170 7.57 -3.11 -11.56
CA LEU A 170 7.04 -1.78 -11.83
C LEU A 170 7.74 -1.09 -13.01
N ASP A 171 9.03 -1.37 -13.23
CA ASP A 171 9.79 -0.89 -14.41
C ASP A 171 9.26 -1.50 -15.73
N THR A 172 8.66 -2.70 -15.69
CA THR A 172 8.11 -3.37 -16.88
C THR A 172 6.67 -2.98 -17.19
N ILE A 173 5.97 -2.44 -16.23
CA ILE A 173 4.56 -2.04 -16.37
C ILE A 173 4.49 -0.63 -16.93
N TRP A 174 3.66 -0.44 -17.97
CA TRP A 174 3.38 0.89 -18.51
C TRP A 174 2.39 1.63 -17.64
N LEU A 175 2.87 2.19 -16.52
CA LEU A 175 2.06 2.87 -15.50
C LEU A 175 1.15 3.96 -16.09
N ASP A 176 1.58 4.64 -17.15
CA ASP A 176 0.77 5.67 -17.85
C ASP A 176 -0.43 5.10 -18.62
N LYS A 177 -0.43 3.81 -18.92
CA LYS A 177 -1.54 3.14 -19.60
C LYS A 177 -2.56 2.49 -18.67
N VAL A 178 -2.27 2.43 -17.38
CA VAL A 178 -3.22 1.91 -16.39
C VAL A 178 -4.36 2.91 -16.24
N LYS A 179 -5.57 2.50 -16.62
CA LYS A 179 -6.78 3.30 -16.46
C LYS A 179 -7.56 2.78 -15.26
N PHE A 180 -7.91 3.69 -14.37
CA PHE A 180 -8.89 3.42 -13.31
C PHE A 180 -10.25 3.90 -13.80
N ILE A 181 -11.24 3.05 -13.70
CA ILE A 181 -12.65 3.34 -14.04
C ILE A 181 -13.35 3.78 -12.76
#